data_a8f3e02be28a467901bfef88f4ac0298
#
_entry.id   a8f3e02be28a467901bfef88f4ac0298
#
_cell.length_a   1.000
_cell.length_b   1.000
_cell.length_c   1.000
_cell.angle_alpha   90.00
_cell.angle_beta   90.00
_cell.angle_gamma   90.00
#
_symmetry.space_group_name_H-M   'P 1'
#
loop_
_entity.id
_entity.type
_entity.pdbx_description
1 polymer ?
#
loop_
_entity_poly.entity_id
_entity_poly.type
_entity_poly.pdbx_seq_one_letter_code
_entity_poly.pdbx_strand_id
1 'polypeptide(L)'
;MLLTIDVGNTNTVLGVFHDKDLVAHWRLNTEYNQTVDEYGILTRNLFTLAGLHADKIDGVIISSVVPPLNSTLARRMMEQTTIYTALKGVRGRQPIDLEALAQLLVRFSELVVEQRWIKEIDINPLLATHDRLIALDARVVVHDKSVTREQRPQLAIRPYPLKYVKPWTTKQGETVIIRPIRPEDEPLLVTFHETLSDRSVYLRYLTNLDYSERVAHQRLARICCTDYDREMALVAECKDCDDKPEIMGVARLSKHHHRSEGRFTMLINDRFQGRGIGAELLRQLLDVARDEGLERVTAEMTADNIAMQHTCKKLGFKLFHAQQGMMAKAVMEL
;
A
#
# COMPACT_ATOMS: atom_id res chain seq x y z
N MET A 1 -18.12 -8.67 22.38
CA MET A 1 -17.20 -9.32 21.41
C MET A 1 -16.66 -8.29 20.45
N LEU A 2 -15.44 -8.45 19.96
CA LEU A 2 -14.79 -7.56 19.00
C LEU A 2 -14.80 -8.21 17.62
N LEU A 3 -15.31 -7.51 16.60
CA LEU A 3 -15.16 -7.90 15.20
C LEU A 3 -13.94 -7.20 14.60
N THR A 4 -13.03 -7.96 14.03
CA THR A 4 -11.91 -7.44 13.24
C THR A 4 -12.16 -7.73 11.77
N ILE A 5 -11.96 -6.74 10.92
CA ILE A 5 -12.08 -6.84 9.47
C ILE A 5 -10.77 -6.38 8.86
N ASP A 6 -10.11 -7.30 8.20
CA ASP A 6 -8.88 -7.03 7.47
C ASP A 6 -9.17 -7.11 5.98
N VAL A 7 -9.19 -5.96 5.32
CA VAL A 7 -9.49 -5.84 3.90
C VAL A 7 -8.20 -5.78 3.12
N GLY A 8 -7.74 -6.94 2.70
CA GLY A 8 -6.63 -7.08 1.75
C GLY A 8 -7.13 -7.02 0.30
N ASN A 9 -6.21 -6.86 -0.61
CA ASN A 9 -6.52 -6.67 -2.04
C ASN A 9 -7.14 -7.91 -2.71
N THR A 10 -6.85 -9.09 -2.22
CA THR A 10 -7.36 -10.36 -2.77
C THR A 10 -8.38 -11.01 -1.83
N ASN A 11 -8.19 -10.81 -0.53
CA ASN A 11 -9.01 -11.45 0.49
C ASN A 11 -9.34 -10.44 1.59
N THR A 12 -10.58 -10.48 2.02
CA THR A 12 -11.05 -9.85 3.24
C THR A 12 -11.14 -10.91 4.33
N VAL A 13 -10.46 -10.69 5.44
CA VAL A 13 -10.49 -11.62 6.58
C VAL A 13 -11.33 -11.00 7.69
N LEU A 14 -12.29 -11.77 8.18
CA LEU A 14 -13.11 -11.42 9.33
C LEU A 14 -12.68 -12.28 10.51
N GLY A 15 -12.53 -11.67 11.68
CA GLY A 15 -12.27 -12.39 12.94
C GLY A 15 -13.20 -11.87 14.04
N VAL A 16 -13.78 -12.78 14.81
CA VAL A 16 -14.58 -12.44 16.00
C VAL A 16 -13.81 -12.90 17.22
N PHE A 17 -13.55 -11.97 18.13
CA PHE A 17 -12.85 -12.22 19.38
C PHE A 17 -13.76 -12.03 20.58
N HIS A 18 -13.60 -12.89 21.55
CA HIS A 18 -14.10 -12.72 22.90
C HIS A 18 -12.91 -12.57 23.83
N ASP A 19 -12.67 -11.38 24.35
CA ASP A 19 -11.43 -10.99 25.02
C ASP A 19 -10.20 -11.22 24.14
N LYS A 20 -9.39 -12.25 24.44
CA LYS A 20 -8.18 -12.62 23.68
C LYS A 20 -8.38 -13.83 22.79
N ASP A 21 -9.51 -14.51 22.89
CA ASP A 21 -9.77 -15.75 22.18
C ASP A 21 -10.48 -15.50 20.85
N LEU A 22 -9.93 -16.05 19.78
CA LEU A 22 -10.54 -16.00 18.45
C LEU A 22 -11.68 -17.05 18.41
N VAL A 23 -12.93 -16.56 18.42
CA VAL A 23 -14.14 -17.39 18.46
C VAL A 23 -14.48 -17.93 17.07
N ALA A 24 -14.36 -17.09 16.05
CA ALA A 24 -14.62 -17.46 14.66
C ALA A 24 -13.79 -16.59 13.71
N HIS A 25 -13.48 -17.14 12.55
CA HIS A 25 -12.85 -16.37 11.47
C HIS A 25 -13.29 -16.88 10.10
N TRP A 26 -13.28 -15.98 9.12
CA TRP A 26 -13.61 -16.27 7.73
C TRP A 26 -12.67 -15.52 6.80
N ARG A 27 -12.48 -16.09 5.62
CA ARG A 27 -11.76 -15.44 4.53
C ARG A 27 -12.70 -15.37 3.32
N LEU A 28 -12.88 -14.17 2.80
CA LEU A 28 -13.70 -13.85 1.65
C LEU A 28 -12.80 -13.33 0.54
N ASN A 29 -13.23 -13.47 -0.71
CA ASN A 29 -12.61 -12.73 -1.79
C ASN A 29 -12.94 -11.23 -1.64
N THR A 30 -11.96 -10.36 -1.89
CA THR A 30 -12.20 -8.92 -1.95
C THR A 30 -12.74 -8.58 -3.33
N GLU A 31 -14.02 -8.23 -3.39
CA GLU A 31 -14.69 -7.82 -4.62
C GLU A 31 -14.85 -6.29 -4.63
N TYR A 32 -14.16 -5.61 -5.54
CA TYR A 32 -14.12 -4.14 -5.62
C TYR A 32 -15.49 -3.52 -5.97
N ASN A 33 -16.33 -4.27 -6.68
CA ASN A 33 -17.66 -3.81 -7.10
C ASN A 33 -18.77 -4.22 -6.14
N GLN A 34 -18.44 -4.94 -5.05
CA GLN A 34 -19.43 -5.39 -4.10
C GLN A 34 -19.93 -4.22 -3.24
N THR A 35 -21.26 -4.09 -3.17
CA THR A 35 -21.89 -3.03 -2.38
C THR A 35 -21.76 -3.30 -0.88
N VAL A 36 -21.94 -2.25 -0.07
CA VAL A 36 -21.96 -2.37 1.40
C VAL A 36 -23.05 -3.33 1.86
N ASP A 37 -24.20 -3.34 1.19
CA ASP A 37 -25.32 -4.21 1.53
C ASP A 37 -25.01 -5.68 1.27
N GLU A 38 -24.31 -5.99 0.19
CA GLU A 38 -23.83 -7.35 -0.11
C GLU A 38 -22.84 -7.84 0.93
N TYR A 39 -21.85 -7.02 1.32
CA TYR A 39 -20.95 -7.36 2.44
C TYR A 39 -21.70 -7.53 3.75
N GLY A 40 -22.71 -6.70 4.01
CA GLY A 40 -23.56 -6.78 5.20
C GLY A 40 -24.36 -8.08 5.27
N ILE A 41 -24.98 -8.49 4.15
CA ILE A 41 -25.73 -9.74 4.03
C ILE A 41 -24.78 -10.94 4.23
N LEU A 42 -23.64 -10.92 3.55
CA LEU A 42 -22.65 -11.98 3.63
C LEU A 42 -22.13 -12.16 5.07
N THR A 43 -21.75 -11.06 5.73
CA THR A 43 -21.28 -11.09 7.12
C THR A 43 -22.35 -11.61 8.07
N ARG A 44 -23.61 -11.17 7.89
CA ARG A 44 -24.74 -11.66 8.70
C ARG A 44 -24.96 -13.16 8.52
N ASN A 45 -24.89 -13.67 7.29
CA ASN A 45 -25.00 -15.09 7.01
C ASN A 45 -23.88 -15.89 7.67
N LEU A 46 -22.64 -15.42 7.60
CA LEU A 46 -21.49 -16.04 8.26
C LEU A 46 -21.68 -16.12 9.78
N PHE A 47 -22.16 -15.06 10.39
CA PHE A 47 -22.47 -15.02 11.83
C PHE A 47 -23.56 -16.05 12.19
N THR A 48 -24.66 -16.05 11.42
CA THR A 48 -25.76 -17.01 11.62
C THR A 48 -25.27 -18.46 11.53
N LEU A 49 -24.44 -18.79 10.53
CA LEU A 49 -23.88 -20.11 10.35
C LEU A 49 -22.94 -20.53 11.51
N ALA A 50 -22.26 -19.56 12.15
CA ALA A 50 -21.41 -19.80 13.31
C ALA A 50 -22.17 -19.74 14.65
N GLY A 51 -23.47 -19.52 14.64
CA GLY A 51 -24.26 -19.35 15.88
C GLY A 51 -23.94 -18.06 16.63
N LEU A 52 -23.37 -17.06 15.95
CA LEU A 52 -23.03 -15.77 16.50
C LEU A 52 -24.16 -14.75 16.27
N HIS A 53 -24.36 -13.87 17.23
CA HIS A 53 -25.34 -12.80 17.15
C HIS A 53 -24.63 -11.44 16.99
N ALA A 54 -25.03 -10.67 15.99
CA ALA A 54 -24.42 -9.37 15.69
C ALA A 54 -24.61 -8.34 16.82
N ASP A 55 -25.66 -8.45 17.61
CA ASP A 55 -25.97 -7.62 18.78
C ASP A 55 -24.98 -7.81 19.95
N LYS A 56 -24.18 -8.88 19.91
CA LYS A 56 -23.10 -9.13 20.87
C LYS A 56 -21.76 -8.52 20.48
N ILE A 57 -21.69 -7.85 19.35
CA ILE A 57 -20.48 -7.14 18.90
C ILE A 57 -20.48 -5.75 19.54
N ASP A 58 -19.54 -5.51 20.43
CA ASP A 58 -19.39 -4.25 21.17
C ASP A 58 -18.43 -3.27 20.47
N GLY A 59 -17.59 -3.79 19.57
CA GLY A 59 -16.62 -2.99 18.83
C GLY A 59 -16.26 -3.62 17.49
N VAL A 60 -15.85 -2.77 16.56
CA VAL A 60 -15.37 -3.18 15.24
C VAL A 60 -14.06 -2.48 14.96
N ILE A 61 -13.05 -3.25 14.53
CA ILE A 61 -11.79 -2.73 14.02
C ILE A 61 -11.70 -3.10 12.55
N ILE A 62 -11.49 -2.10 11.69
CA ILE A 62 -11.32 -2.30 10.26
C ILE A 62 -9.93 -1.85 9.88
N SER A 63 -9.17 -2.74 9.26
CA SER A 63 -7.94 -2.43 8.56
C SER A 63 -8.17 -2.63 7.07
N SER A 64 -7.73 -1.71 6.23
CA SER A 64 -7.90 -1.81 4.78
C SER A 64 -6.67 -1.29 4.07
N VAL A 65 -6.19 -2.08 3.11
CA VAL A 65 -5.14 -1.67 2.15
C VAL A 65 -5.72 -1.37 0.77
N VAL A 66 -7.05 -1.28 0.66
CA VAL A 66 -7.82 -1.07 -0.57
C VAL A 66 -8.39 0.36 -0.58
N PRO A 67 -7.69 1.36 -1.17
CA PRO A 67 -8.12 2.75 -1.12
C PRO A 67 -9.55 3.02 -1.58
N PRO A 68 -10.07 2.39 -2.66
CA PRO A 68 -11.46 2.59 -3.08
C PRO A 68 -12.50 2.20 -2.01
N LEU A 69 -12.19 1.23 -1.16
CA LEU A 69 -13.10 0.81 -0.08
C LEU A 69 -13.04 1.71 1.15
N ASN A 70 -11.96 2.46 1.35
CA ASN A 70 -11.79 3.31 2.53
C ASN A 70 -12.87 4.40 2.62
N SER A 71 -13.17 5.10 1.53
CA SER A 71 -14.25 6.10 1.48
C SER A 71 -15.62 5.48 1.69
N THR A 72 -15.86 4.29 1.13
CA THR A 72 -17.10 3.53 1.31
C THR A 72 -17.30 3.12 2.77
N LEU A 73 -16.26 2.60 3.41
CA LEU A 73 -16.28 2.23 4.82
C LEU A 73 -16.48 3.45 5.72
N ALA A 74 -15.76 4.55 5.48
CA ALA A 74 -15.91 5.80 6.22
C ALA A 74 -17.34 6.35 6.11
N ARG A 75 -17.93 6.33 4.93
CA ARG A 75 -19.35 6.72 4.71
C ARG A 75 -20.29 5.84 5.51
N ARG A 76 -20.12 4.53 5.51
CA ARG A 76 -20.95 3.61 6.27
C ARG A 76 -20.81 3.81 7.78
N MET A 77 -19.61 4.08 8.26
CA MET A 77 -19.39 4.43 9.67
C MET A 77 -20.18 5.70 10.05
N MET A 78 -20.18 6.73 9.21
CA MET A 78 -20.99 7.94 9.44
C MET A 78 -22.49 7.63 9.49
N GLU A 79 -22.98 6.79 8.58
CA GLU A 79 -24.40 6.38 8.51
C GLU A 79 -24.90 5.69 9.78
N GLN A 80 -24.02 5.04 10.53
CA GLN A 80 -24.33 4.40 11.81
C GLN A 80 -24.40 5.38 12.99
N THR A 81 -23.99 6.63 12.80
CA THR A 81 -24.01 7.63 13.88
C THR A 81 -25.35 8.30 14.04
N THR A 82 -25.73 8.66 15.26
CA THR A 82 -26.97 9.39 15.55
C THR A 82 -26.99 10.77 14.90
N ILE A 83 -25.83 11.37 14.68
CA ILE A 83 -25.69 12.70 14.06
C ILE A 83 -25.92 12.67 12.53
N TYR A 84 -25.88 11.49 11.89
CA TYR A 84 -25.97 11.39 10.42
C TYR A 84 -27.21 12.05 9.82
N THR A 85 -28.35 11.95 10.49
CA THR A 85 -29.58 12.62 10.06
C THR A 85 -29.39 14.15 10.04
N ALA A 86 -28.68 14.72 11.02
CA ALA A 86 -28.39 16.15 11.05
C ALA A 86 -27.40 16.57 9.95
N LEU A 87 -26.44 15.69 9.60
CA LEU A 87 -25.46 15.94 8.53
C LEU A 87 -26.11 16.03 7.14
N LYS A 88 -27.24 15.35 6.93
CA LYS A 88 -28.06 15.44 5.69
C LYS A 88 -28.88 16.73 5.57
N GLY A 89 -28.82 17.58 6.58
CA GLY A 89 -29.61 18.80 6.64
C GLY A 89 -30.95 18.63 7.36
N VAL A 90 -31.19 19.44 8.36
CA VAL A 90 -32.42 19.48 9.15
C VAL A 90 -32.88 20.92 9.31
N ARG A 91 -34.22 21.12 9.38
CA ARG A 91 -34.85 22.41 9.67
C ARG A 91 -34.38 23.55 8.74
N GLY A 92 -34.24 23.28 7.42
CA GLY A 92 -33.89 24.28 6.42
C GLY A 92 -32.37 24.56 6.33
N ARG A 93 -31.52 23.84 7.07
CA ARG A 93 -30.07 23.90 6.89
C ARG A 93 -29.64 23.05 5.72
N GLN A 94 -28.68 23.53 4.94
CA GLN A 94 -28.10 22.75 3.85
C GLN A 94 -27.34 21.54 4.39
N PRO A 95 -27.35 20.40 3.67
CA PRO A 95 -26.52 19.25 4.01
C PRO A 95 -25.04 19.64 3.95
N ILE A 96 -24.25 18.96 4.76
CA ILE A 96 -22.77 19.10 4.67
C ILE A 96 -22.24 18.29 3.49
N ASP A 97 -21.02 18.57 3.09
CA ASP A 97 -20.27 17.74 2.15
C ASP A 97 -19.85 16.43 2.85
N LEU A 98 -20.67 15.37 2.67
CA LEU A 98 -20.40 14.05 3.25
C LEU A 98 -19.16 13.39 2.65
N GLU A 99 -18.81 13.71 1.40
CA GLU A 99 -17.60 13.16 0.78
C GLU A 99 -16.34 13.79 1.40
N ALA A 100 -16.34 15.12 1.58
CA ALA A 100 -15.25 15.79 2.28
C ALA A 100 -15.08 15.28 3.72
N LEU A 101 -16.19 14.95 4.42
CA LEU A 101 -16.12 14.36 5.76
C LEU A 101 -15.54 12.94 5.72
N ALA A 102 -15.95 12.12 4.74
CA ALA A 102 -15.38 10.78 4.55
C ALA A 102 -13.88 10.84 4.30
N GLN A 103 -13.43 11.75 3.43
CA GLN A 103 -12.01 11.99 3.15
C GLN A 103 -11.25 12.48 4.39
N LEU A 104 -11.87 13.32 5.23
CA LEU A 104 -11.27 13.75 6.50
C LEU A 104 -11.06 12.56 7.44
N LEU A 105 -12.03 11.66 7.56
CA LEU A 105 -11.92 10.45 8.39
C LEU A 105 -10.78 9.53 7.90
N VAL A 106 -10.65 9.37 6.58
CA VAL A 106 -9.54 8.59 5.98
C VAL A 106 -8.20 9.24 6.32
N ARG A 107 -8.05 10.56 6.11
CA ARG A 107 -6.81 11.29 6.45
C ARG A 107 -6.50 11.26 7.95
N PHE A 108 -7.51 11.29 8.78
CA PHE A 108 -7.34 11.16 10.24
C PHE A 108 -6.80 9.78 10.60
N SER A 109 -7.32 8.72 9.97
CA SER A 109 -6.79 7.37 10.18
C SER A 109 -5.33 7.23 9.70
N GLU A 110 -4.98 7.82 8.56
CA GLU A 110 -3.60 7.87 8.05
C GLU A 110 -2.66 8.62 9.02
N LEU A 111 -3.12 9.74 9.59
CA LEU A 111 -2.36 10.48 10.59
C LEU A 111 -2.01 9.60 11.80
N VAL A 112 -3.00 8.88 12.35
CA VAL A 112 -2.81 7.98 13.49
C VAL A 112 -1.83 6.84 13.15
N VAL A 113 -1.92 6.32 11.94
CA VAL A 113 -1.05 5.25 11.43
C VAL A 113 0.40 5.71 11.27
N GLU A 114 0.61 6.89 10.68
CA GLU A 114 1.94 7.41 10.38
C GLU A 114 2.64 7.97 11.63
N GLN A 115 1.87 8.61 12.50
CA GLN A 115 2.39 9.31 13.69
C GLN A 115 2.29 8.45 14.95
N ARG A 116 3.03 7.36 14.99
CA ARG A 116 3.03 6.38 16.10
C ARG A 116 3.46 6.96 17.46
N TRP A 117 3.97 8.17 17.50
CA TRP A 117 4.26 8.89 18.74
C TRP A 117 3.01 9.50 19.38
N ILE A 118 1.90 9.60 18.63
CA ILE A 118 0.60 10.00 19.14
C ILE A 118 0.02 8.82 19.94
N LYS A 119 -0.30 9.09 21.21
CA LYS A 119 -0.99 8.16 22.11
C LYS A 119 -2.50 8.31 22.02
N GLU A 120 -2.95 9.56 21.92
CA GLU A 120 -4.36 9.93 21.90
C GLU A 120 -4.51 11.20 21.06
N ILE A 121 -5.56 11.28 20.28
CA ILE A 121 -5.93 12.48 19.53
C ILE A 121 -7.44 12.63 19.58
N ASP A 122 -7.89 13.85 19.90
CA ASP A 122 -9.31 14.22 19.95
C ASP A 122 -9.49 15.54 19.19
N ILE A 123 -10.51 15.59 18.33
CA ILE A 123 -10.92 16.81 17.61
C ILE A 123 -12.37 17.08 18.00
N ASN A 124 -12.57 18.01 18.91
CA ASN A 124 -13.89 18.27 19.47
C ASN A 124 -14.04 19.72 19.96
N PRO A 125 -14.89 20.54 19.30
CA PRO A 125 -15.78 20.13 18.21
C PRO A 125 -15.14 20.27 16.82
N LEU A 126 -15.61 19.45 15.89
CA LEU A 126 -15.43 19.65 14.45
C LEU A 126 -16.64 20.41 13.90
N LEU A 127 -16.45 21.63 13.44
CA LEU A 127 -17.50 22.37 12.74
C LEU A 127 -17.59 21.88 11.29
N ALA A 128 -18.75 21.36 10.91
CA ALA A 128 -19.03 20.94 9.57
C ALA A 128 -20.14 21.81 8.95
N THR A 129 -19.84 22.45 7.83
CA THR A 129 -20.78 23.23 7.03
C THR A 129 -20.87 22.65 5.61
N HIS A 130 -21.73 23.20 4.77
CA HIS A 130 -21.89 22.75 3.38
C HIS A 130 -20.63 23.00 2.52
N ASP A 131 -19.77 23.93 2.91
CA ASP A 131 -18.60 24.40 2.13
C ASP A 131 -17.25 24.08 2.80
N ARG A 132 -17.23 23.72 4.08
CA ARG A 132 -15.95 23.48 4.80
C ARG A 132 -16.09 22.68 6.08
N LEU A 133 -14.99 22.07 6.46
CA LEU A 133 -14.78 21.39 7.74
C LEU A 133 -13.67 22.12 8.51
N ILE A 134 -13.93 22.49 9.76
CA ILE A 134 -12.97 23.23 10.61
C ILE A 134 -12.87 22.56 11.97
N ALA A 135 -11.69 22.12 12.35
CA ALA A 135 -11.41 21.73 13.71
C ALA A 135 -11.35 23.00 14.58
N LEU A 136 -12.28 23.14 15.52
CA LEU A 136 -12.31 24.30 16.43
C LEU A 136 -11.40 24.10 17.62
N ASP A 137 -11.27 22.85 18.06
CA ASP A 137 -10.32 22.44 19.11
C ASP A 137 -9.75 21.06 18.77
N ALA A 138 -8.47 20.87 19.08
CA ALA A 138 -7.79 19.60 18.88
C ALA A 138 -6.80 19.35 20.02
N ARG A 139 -6.93 18.19 20.68
CA ARG A 139 -6.03 17.74 21.72
C ARG A 139 -5.20 16.55 21.24
N VAL A 140 -3.89 16.65 21.37
CA VAL A 140 -2.96 15.57 21.03
C VAL A 140 -2.15 15.21 22.27
N VAL A 141 -2.22 13.95 22.68
CA VAL A 141 -1.38 13.38 23.73
C VAL A 141 -0.34 12.47 23.07
N VAL A 142 0.90 12.62 23.47
CA VAL A 142 2.01 11.86 22.91
C VAL A 142 2.53 10.85 23.94
N HIS A 143 3.15 9.77 23.44
CA HIS A 143 3.88 8.86 24.31
C HIS A 143 5.04 9.57 25.00
N ASP A 144 5.37 9.13 26.20
CA ASP A 144 6.55 9.63 26.93
C ASP A 144 7.83 9.39 26.09
N LYS A 145 8.81 10.29 26.23
CA LYS A 145 10.09 10.21 25.52
C LYS A 145 10.88 8.93 25.79
N SER A 146 10.63 8.29 26.94
CA SER A 146 11.24 7.01 27.31
C SER A 146 10.70 5.81 26.53
N VAL A 147 9.51 5.94 25.91
CA VAL A 147 8.90 4.87 25.11
C VAL A 147 9.61 4.77 23.77
N THR A 148 10.37 3.69 23.56
CA THR A 148 11.12 3.46 22.32
C THR A 148 10.18 3.17 21.15
N ARG A 149 10.71 3.22 19.92
CA ARG A 149 9.94 2.97 18.70
C ARG A 149 9.30 1.56 18.70
N GLU A 150 10.02 0.58 19.24
CA GLU A 150 9.61 -0.84 19.30
C GLU A 150 8.50 -1.07 20.33
N GLN A 151 8.46 -0.26 21.37
CA GLN A 151 7.45 -0.32 22.44
C GLN A 151 6.13 0.37 22.06
N ARG A 152 6.13 1.18 20.99
CA ARG A 152 4.91 1.84 20.53
C ARG A 152 4.01 0.86 19.82
N PRO A 153 2.67 1.06 19.88
CA PRO A 153 1.72 0.22 19.15
C PRO A 153 2.09 0.12 17.68
N GLN A 154 2.13 -1.10 17.18
CA GLN A 154 2.33 -1.37 15.75
C GLN A 154 1.02 -1.81 15.13
N LEU A 155 0.77 -1.35 13.92
CA LEU A 155 -0.38 -1.82 13.16
C LEU A 155 -0.09 -3.22 12.62
N ALA A 156 -1.09 -4.08 12.68
CA ALA A 156 -1.01 -5.41 12.08
C ALA A 156 -0.95 -5.32 10.54
N ILE A 157 -1.52 -4.26 9.96
CA ILE A 157 -1.53 -4.03 8.51
C ILE A 157 -1.22 -2.56 8.26
N ARG A 158 -0.32 -2.31 7.30
CA ARG A 158 0.01 -0.95 6.88
C ARG A 158 -0.90 -0.52 5.74
N PRO A 159 -1.54 0.66 5.83
CA PRO A 159 -2.30 1.22 4.72
C PRO A 159 -1.38 1.58 3.55
N TYR A 160 -2.00 1.89 2.41
CA TYR A 160 -1.29 2.38 1.23
C TYR A 160 -0.42 3.59 1.59
N PRO A 161 0.91 3.53 1.36
CA PRO A 161 1.84 4.53 1.89
C PRO A 161 1.94 5.76 0.98
N LEU A 162 0.96 6.67 1.08
CA LEU A 162 0.84 7.89 0.27
C LEU A 162 2.08 8.80 0.32
N LYS A 163 2.86 8.77 1.41
CA LYS A 163 4.10 9.56 1.53
C LYS A 163 5.14 9.27 0.45
N TYR A 164 5.05 8.13 -0.22
CA TYR A 164 5.94 7.73 -1.32
C TYR A 164 5.37 8.03 -2.71
N VAL A 165 4.22 8.69 -2.80
CA VAL A 165 3.69 9.19 -4.07
C VAL A 165 4.38 10.50 -4.40
N LYS A 166 5.26 10.52 -5.41
CA LYS A 166 6.06 11.70 -5.76
C LYS A 166 6.07 11.93 -7.28
N PRO A 167 5.82 13.15 -7.73
CA PRO A 167 6.08 13.53 -9.12
C PRO A 167 7.60 13.58 -9.35
N TRP A 168 8.01 13.17 -10.53
CA TRP A 168 9.39 13.25 -10.99
C TRP A 168 9.42 13.55 -12.49
N THR A 169 10.47 14.21 -12.95
CA THR A 169 10.64 14.56 -14.37
C THR A 169 11.85 13.82 -14.92
N THR A 170 11.66 13.12 -16.03
CA THR A 170 12.74 12.43 -16.75
C THR A 170 13.74 13.44 -17.32
N LYS A 171 14.90 12.96 -17.74
CA LYS A 171 15.89 13.83 -18.44
C LYS A 171 15.36 14.40 -19.76
N GLN A 172 14.35 13.77 -20.34
CA GLN A 172 13.68 14.21 -21.58
C GLN A 172 12.54 15.21 -21.31
N GLY A 173 12.25 15.55 -20.02
CA GLY A 173 11.20 16.48 -19.67
C GLY A 173 9.81 15.83 -19.48
N GLU A 174 9.70 14.50 -19.54
CA GLU A 174 8.44 13.79 -19.31
C GLU A 174 8.09 13.79 -17.82
N THR A 175 6.85 14.09 -17.49
CA THR A 175 6.35 14.01 -16.11
C THR A 175 5.95 12.57 -15.79
N VAL A 176 6.51 12.04 -14.72
CA VAL A 176 6.30 10.67 -14.22
C VAL A 176 5.85 10.75 -12.77
N ILE A 177 4.89 9.94 -12.39
CA ILE A 177 4.51 9.75 -10.99
C ILE A 177 5.16 8.46 -10.50
N ILE A 178 6.04 8.56 -9.51
CA ILE A 178 6.56 7.41 -8.81
C ILE A 178 5.69 7.20 -7.57
N ARG A 179 5.13 6.01 -7.46
CA ARG A 179 4.20 5.67 -6.39
C ARG A 179 4.26 4.19 -6.02
N PRO A 180 3.82 3.81 -4.82
CA PRO A 180 3.59 2.41 -4.50
C PRO A 180 2.61 1.75 -5.49
N ILE A 181 2.84 0.47 -5.77
CA ILE A 181 1.96 -0.32 -6.63
C ILE A 181 0.58 -0.48 -5.99
N ARG A 182 -0.45 -0.60 -6.81
CA ARG A 182 -1.84 -0.78 -6.37
C ARG A 182 -2.43 -2.05 -6.98
N PRO A 183 -3.49 -2.61 -6.41
CA PRO A 183 -4.22 -3.72 -7.03
C PRO A 183 -4.76 -3.39 -8.41
N GLU A 184 -5.21 -2.14 -8.58
CA GLU A 184 -5.75 -1.63 -9.85
C GLU A 184 -4.70 -1.56 -10.97
N ASP A 185 -3.42 -1.74 -10.64
CA ASP A 185 -2.34 -1.77 -11.61
C ASP A 185 -2.23 -3.10 -12.37
N GLU A 186 -2.98 -4.12 -11.99
CA GLU A 186 -2.91 -5.43 -12.65
C GLU A 186 -3.10 -5.34 -14.18
N PRO A 187 -4.12 -4.64 -14.74
CA PRO A 187 -4.25 -4.48 -16.17
C PRO A 187 -3.07 -3.74 -16.81
N LEU A 188 -2.51 -2.74 -16.11
CA LEU A 188 -1.35 -2.00 -16.58
C LEU A 188 -0.09 -2.87 -16.61
N LEU A 189 0.03 -3.80 -15.64
CA LEU A 189 1.13 -4.77 -15.63
C LEU A 189 1.00 -5.81 -16.73
N VAL A 190 -0.21 -6.20 -17.15
CA VAL A 190 -0.41 -7.03 -18.34
C VAL A 190 0.21 -6.34 -19.54
N THR A 191 -0.20 -5.10 -19.84
CA THR A 191 0.35 -4.29 -20.94
C THR A 191 1.86 -4.06 -20.79
N PHE A 192 2.34 -3.81 -19.58
CA PHE A 192 3.77 -3.69 -19.29
C PHE A 192 4.55 -4.96 -19.68
N HIS A 193 4.02 -6.14 -19.35
CA HIS A 193 4.65 -7.42 -19.70
C HIS A 193 4.58 -7.77 -21.18
N GLU A 194 3.59 -7.26 -21.92
CA GLU A 194 3.49 -7.42 -23.38
C GLU A 194 4.66 -6.76 -24.14
N THR A 195 5.14 -5.65 -23.60
CA THR A 195 6.15 -4.82 -24.26
C THR A 195 7.59 -5.11 -23.80
N LEU A 196 7.79 -6.11 -22.94
CA LEU A 196 9.12 -6.52 -22.46
C LEU A 196 9.79 -7.50 -23.41
N SER A 197 11.09 -7.27 -23.70
CA SER A 197 11.92 -8.27 -24.36
C SER A 197 12.19 -9.48 -23.46
N ASP A 198 12.40 -10.64 -24.07
CA ASP A 198 12.78 -11.88 -23.36
C ASP A 198 14.08 -11.69 -22.57
N ARG A 199 15.00 -10.86 -23.09
CA ARG A 199 16.23 -10.52 -22.38
C ARG A 199 15.95 -9.76 -21.08
N SER A 200 15.10 -8.74 -21.10
CA SER A 200 14.72 -7.98 -19.90
C SER A 200 14.03 -8.86 -18.87
N VAL A 201 13.18 -9.77 -19.32
CA VAL A 201 12.53 -10.78 -18.48
C VAL A 201 13.56 -11.73 -17.85
N TYR A 202 14.46 -12.28 -18.67
CA TYR A 202 15.53 -13.16 -18.17
C TYR A 202 16.43 -12.47 -17.14
N LEU A 203 16.89 -11.25 -17.41
CA LEU A 203 17.72 -10.48 -16.48
C LEU A 203 17.03 -10.21 -15.14
N ARG A 204 15.69 -10.14 -15.14
CA ARG A 204 14.91 -9.90 -13.92
C ARG A 204 14.62 -11.16 -13.11
N TYR A 205 14.28 -12.26 -13.79
CA TYR A 205 13.78 -13.47 -13.15
C TYR A 205 14.81 -14.61 -13.11
N LEU A 206 15.90 -14.48 -13.87
CA LEU A 206 16.97 -15.49 -14.03
C LEU A 206 16.45 -16.82 -14.60
N THR A 207 15.29 -16.78 -15.22
CA THR A 207 14.62 -17.90 -15.90
C THR A 207 13.82 -17.38 -17.07
N ASN A 208 13.60 -18.22 -18.04
CA ASN A 208 12.67 -17.92 -19.12
C ASN A 208 11.25 -18.15 -18.62
N LEU A 209 10.45 -17.10 -18.64
CA LEU A 209 9.03 -17.14 -18.29
C LEU A 209 8.22 -16.82 -19.54
N ASP A 210 7.34 -17.72 -19.92
CA ASP A 210 6.41 -17.50 -21.01
C ASP A 210 5.46 -16.35 -20.70
N TYR A 211 4.96 -15.69 -21.75
CA TYR A 211 4.05 -14.56 -21.60
C TYR A 211 2.82 -14.93 -20.74
N SER A 212 2.20 -16.09 -20.99
CA SER A 212 1.06 -16.55 -20.21
C SER A 212 1.34 -16.71 -18.72
N GLU A 213 2.55 -17.16 -18.35
CA GLU A 213 2.98 -17.25 -16.96
C GLU A 213 3.22 -15.86 -16.34
N ARG A 214 3.77 -14.92 -17.14
CA ARG A 214 4.06 -13.56 -16.70
C ARG A 214 2.80 -12.78 -16.33
N VAL A 215 1.71 -12.97 -17.09
CA VAL A 215 0.45 -12.23 -16.95
C VAL A 215 -0.64 -13.02 -16.23
N ALA A 216 -0.33 -14.21 -15.75
CA ALA A 216 -1.30 -15.00 -14.98
C ALA A 216 -1.83 -14.19 -13.78
N HIS A 217 -3.16 -14.11 -13.63
CA HIS A 217 -3.83 -13.35 -12.57
C HIS A 217 -3.25 -13.64 -11.18
N GLN A 218 -3.06 -14.91 -10.82
CA GLN A 218 -2.50 -15.28 -9.52
C GLN A 218 -1.10 -14.71 -9.26
N ARG A 219 -0.29 -14.55 -10.33
CA ARG A 219 1.03 -13.94 -10.25
C ARG A 219 0.94 -12.43 -10.12
N LEU A 220 0.16 -11.78 -10.99
CA LEU A 220 0.00 -10.32 -10.98
C LEU A 220 -0.69 -9.84 -9.71
N ALA A 221 -1.70 -10.54 -9.23
CA ALA A 221 -2.33 -10.28 -7.94
C ALA A 221 -1.30 -10.27 -6.80
N ARG A 222 -0.37 -11.23 -6.73
CA ARG A 222 0.71 -11.22 -5.73
C ARG A 222 1.66 -10.03 -5.88
N ILE A 223 1.88 -9.55 -7.10
CA ILE A 223 2.74 -8.41 -7.38
C ILE A 223 2.07 -7.11 -6.95
N CYS A 224 0.78 -6.95 -7.26
CA CYS A 224 0.00 -5.75 -6.98
C CYS A 224 -0.46 -5.67 -5.51
N CYS A 225 -0.79 -6.82 -4.91
CA CYS A 225 -1.27 -6.92 -3.53
C CYS A 225 -0.10 -7.05 -2.56
N THR A 226 0.64 -5.95 -2.41
CA THR A 226 1.86 -5.91 -1.61
C THR A 226 1.55 -5.78 -0.12
N ASP A 227 2.13 -6.64 0.70
CA ASP A 227 2.21 -6.49 2.16
C ASP A 227 3.34 -5.50 2.49
N TYR A 228 2.99 -4.25 2.79
CA TYR A 228 3.95 -3.17 3.04
C TYR A 228 4.82 -3.39 4.29
N ASP A 229 4.47 -4.32 5.17
CA ASP A 229 5.34 -4.71 6.27
C ASP A 229 6.54 -5.53 5.80
N ARG A 230 6.37 -6.28 4.72
CA ARG A 230 7.39 -7.19 4.18
C ARG A 230 8.05 -6.68 2.92
N GLU A 231 7.30 -5.95 2.13
CA GLU A 231 7.75 -5.51 0.81
C GLU A 231 7.27 -4.11 0.48
N MET A 232 8.06 -3.39 -0.30
CA MET A 232 7.65 -2.15 -0.96
C MET A 232 7.88 -2.31 -2.45
N ALA A 233 6.83 -2.15 -3.25
CA ALA A 233 6.94 -2.09 -4.70
C ALA A 233 6.57 -0.68 -5.17
N LEU A 234 7.47 -0.03 -5.92
CA LEU A 234 7.24 1.26 -6.54
C LEU A 234 7.08 1.07 -8.04
N VAL A 235 6.12 1.77 -8.62
CA VAL A 235 5.93 1.88 -10.08
C VAL A 235 6.26 3.29 -10.53
N ALA A 236 6.84 3.43 -11.71
CA ALA A 236 6.95 4.68 -12.42
C ALA A 236 5.84 4.72 -13.47
N GLU A 237 4.88 5.62 -13.28
CA GLU A 237 3.71 5.79 -14.13
C GLU A 237 3.84 7.08 -14.95
N CYS A 238 3.59 6.99 -16.25
CA CYS A 238 3.38 8.13 -17.12
C CYS A 238 2.01 8.04 -17.78
N LYS A 239 1.68 9.03 -18.61
CA LYS A 239 0.57 8.97 -19.54
C LYS A 239 1.10 8.67 -20.94
N ASP A 240 0.42 7.79 -21.65
CA ASP A 240 0.70 7.51 -23.04
C ASP A 240 0.21 8.63 -23.97
N CYS A 241 0.34 8.46 -25.29
CA CYS A 241 -0.12 9.44 -26.29
C CYS A 241 -1.63 9.69 -26.29
N ASP A 242 -2.41 8.77 -25.71
CA ASP A 242 -3.87 8.85 -25.56
C ASP A 242 -4.30 9.33 -24.16
N ASP A 243 -3.38 9.88 -23.35
CA ASP A 243 -3.59 10.32 -21.98
C ASP A 243 -3.95 9.18 -21.00
N LYS A 244 -3.67 7.91 -21.39
CA LYS A 244 -3.91 6.73 -20.54
C LYS A 244 -2.69 6.43 -19.66
N PRO A 245 -2.90 5.92 -18.43
CA PRO A 245 -1.78 5.55 -17.58
C PRO A 245 -0.98 4.38 -18.18
N GLU A 246 0.35 4.49 -18.16
CA GLU A 246 1.29 3.45 -18.59
C GLU A 246 2.38 3.28 -17.56
N ILE A 247 2.73 2.02 -17.23
CA ILE A 247 3.84 1.70 -16.32
C ILE A 247 5.13 1.62 -17.14
N MET A 248 6.09 2.47 -16.79
CA MET A 248 7.43 2.51 -17.39
C MET A 248 8.41 1.55 -16.72
N GLY A 249 8.21 1.28 -15.44
CA GLY A 249 9.10 0.43 -14.65
C GLY A 249 8.54 0.10 -13.29
N VAL A 250 9.03 -0.99 -12.73
CA VAL A 250 8.67 -1.50 -11.39
C VAL A 250 9.96 -1.81 -10.63
N ALA A 251 10.05 -1.35 -9.39
CA ALA A 251 11.13 -1.71 -8.48
C ALA A 251 10.54 -2.18 -7.15
N ARG A 252 11.11 -3.25 -6.57
CA ARG A 252 10.63 -3.88 -5.35
C ARG A 252 11.76 -4.02 -4.35
N LEU A 253 11.47 -3.69 -3.10
CA LEU A 253 12.31 -3.92 -1.94
C LEU A 253 11.62 -4.95 -1.05
N SER A 254 12.21 -6.12 -0.86
CA SER A 254 11.72 -7.16 0.04
C SER A 254 12.60 -7.20 1.28
N LYS A 255 11.98 -7.16 2.46
CA LYS A 255 12.70 -7.18 3.75
C LYS A 255 12.93 -8.62 4.20
N HIS A 256 14.11 -8.91 4.69
CA HIS A 256 14.37 -10.20 5.31
C HIS A 256 13.86 -10.23 6.76
N HIS A 257 13.05 -11.26 7.09
CA HIS A 257 12.63 -11.49 8.47
C HIS A 257 13.87 -11.67 9.37
N HIS A 258 13.88 -11.00 10.53
CA HIS A 258 14.93 -11.08 11.55
C HIS A 258 16.30 -10.48 11.15
N ARG A 259 16.37 -9.71 10.04
CA ARG A 259 17.58 -8.99 9.66
C ARG A 259 17.25 -7.56 9.26
N SER A 260 18.08 -6.61 9.65
CA SER A 260 17.99 -5.21 9.19
C SER A 260 18.45 -5.08 7.72
N GLU A 261 18.08 -6.05 6.87
CA GLU A 261 18.54 -6.16 5.48
C GLU A 261 17.34 -6.26 4.52
N GLY A 262 17.43 -5.54 3.40
CA GLY A 262 16.48 -5.62 2.30
C GLY A 262 17.16 -6.08 1.00
N ARG A 263 16.37 -6.77 0.16
CA ARG A 263 16.78 -7.13 -1.19
C ARG A 263 15.93 -6.38 -2.19
N PHE A 264 16.54 -5.68 -3.13
CA PHE A 264 15.78 -5.04 -4.19
C PHE A 264 15.85 -5.82 -5.51
N THR A 265 14.84 -5.62 -6.33
CA THR A 265 14.75 -6.08 -7.71
C THR A 265 14.07 -5.01 -8.55
N MET A 266 14.40 -4.93 -9.84
CA MET A 266 13.87 -3.88 -10.71
C MET A 266 13.69 -4.40 -12.13
N LEU A 267 12.70 -3.85 -12.83
CA LEU A 267 12.43 -4.10 -14.24
C LEU A 267 11.95 -2.80 -14.88
N ILE A 268 12.60 -2.37 -15.96
CA ILE A 268 12.24 -1.18 -16.73
C ILE A 268 11.86 -1.63 -18.12
N ASN A 269 10.73 -1.16 -18.62
CA ASN A 269 10.29 -1.42 -19.97
C ASN A 269 11.36 -0.95 -20.98
N ASP A 270 11.65 -1.79 -21.96
CA ASP A 270 12.74 -1.58 -22.92
C ASP A 270 12.66 -0.22 -23.63
N ARG A 271 11.44 0.27 -23.93
CA ARG A 271 11.20 1.59 -24.56
C ARG A 271 11.63 2.77 -23.69
N PHE A 272 11.70 2.59 -22.37
CA PHE A 272 11.97 3.64 -21.40
C PHE A 272 13.34 3.49 -20.71
N GLN A 273 14.14 2.50 -21.11
CA GLN A 273 15.49 2.34 -20.61
C GLN A 273 16.39 3.54 -21.01
N GLY A 274 17.42 3.79 -20.24
CA GLY A 274 18.35 4.91 -20.49
C GLY A 274 17.83 6.31 -20.08
N ARG A 275 16.56 6.46 -19.70
CA ARG A 275 15.94 7.76 -19.32
C ARG A 275 16.13 8.15 -17.84
N GLY A 276 16.81 7.34 -17.04
CA GLY A 276 17.09 7.60 -15.62
C GLY A 276 16.06 7.02 -14.66
N ILE A 277 14.96 6.42 -15.15
CA ILE A 277 13.85 5.88 -14.34
C ILE A 277 14.34 4.85 -13.33
N GLY A 278 15.21 3.90 -13.76
CA GLY A 278 15.73 2.88 -12.85
C GLY A 278 16.56 3.46 -11.71
N ALA A 279 17.37 4.49 -11.98
CA ALA A 279 18.16 5.15 -10.95
C ALA A 279 17.25 5.90 -9.94
N GLU A 280 16.19 6.54 -10.43
CA GLU A 280 15.23 7.25 -9.56
C GLU A 280 14.39 6.28 -8.73
N LEU A 281 13.86 5.20 -9.32
CA LEU A 281 13.14 4.17 -8.57
C LEU A 281 14.02 3.57 -7.46
N LEU A 282 15.29 3.27 -7.77
CA LEU A 282 16.20 2.72 -6.77
C LEU A 282 16.53 3.75 -5.69
N ARG A 283 16.72 5.03 -6.04
CA ARG A 283 16.93 6.11 -5.07
C ARG A 283 15.75 6.20 -4.08
N GLN A 284 14.52 6.17 -4.58
CA GLN A 284 13.32 6.21 -3.72
C GLN A 284 13.16 4.93 -2.89
N LEU A 285 13.52 3.75 -3.41
CA LEU A 285 13.57 2.54 -2.59
C LEU A 285 14.60 2.61 -1.47
N LEU A 286 15.75 3.29 -1.69
CA LEU A 286 16.72 3.53 -0.63
C LEU A 286 16.17 4.48 0.44
N ASP A 287 15.39 5.50 0.05
CA ASP A 287 14.69 6.36 1.02
C ASP A 287 13.68 5.54 1.85
N VAL A 288 12.92 4.65 1.19
CA VAL A 288 12.03 3.70 1.90
C VAL A 288 12.84 2.83 2.86
N ALA A 289 13.97 2.28 2.43
CA ALA A 289 14.80 1.40 3.27
C ALA A 289 15.28 2.12 4.54
N ARG A 290 15.70 3.40 4.42
CA ARG A 290 16.09 4.24 5.57
C ARG A 290 14.92 4.52 6.50
N ASP A 291 13.75 4.89 5.95
CA ASP A 291 12.53 5.12 6.72
C ASP A 291 12.11 3.87 7.51
N GLU A 292 12.34 2.68 6.94
CA GLU A 292 12.05 1.39 7.55
C GLU A 292 13.14 0.91 8.54
N GLY A 293 14.24 1.67 8.68
CA GLY A 293 15.33 1.35 9.58
C GLY A 293 16.17 0.16 9.13
N LEU A 294 16.24 -0.10 7.83
CA LEU A 294 17.16 -1.11 7.31
C LEU A 294 18.59 -0.59 7.36
N GLU A 295 19.52 -1.46 7.69
CA GLU A 295 20.96 -1.14 7.75
C GLU A 295 21.67 -1.44 6.43
N ARG A 296 21.07 -2.35 5.62
CA ARG A 296 21.70 -2.85 4.40
C ARG A 296 20.66 -3.11 3.31
N VAL A 297 21.02 -2.77 2.07
CA VAL A 297 20.26 -3.14 0.87
C VAL A 297 21.15 -3.92 -0.10
N THR A 298 20.62 -5.02 -0.61
CA THR A 298 21.34 -5.91 -1.52
C THR A 298 20.55 -6.17 -2.81
N ALA A 299 21.26 -6.57 -3.86
CA ALA A 299 20.67 -7.14 -5.07
C ALA A 299 21.61 -8.17 -5.69
N GLU A 300 21.02 -9.16 -6.35
CA GLU A 300 21.75 -10.13 -7.15
C GLU A 300 21.35 -9.98 -8.61
N MET A 301 22.31 -10.09 -9.50
CA MET A 301 22.13 -9.92 -10.94
C MET A 301 23.16 -10.77 -11.69
N THR A 302 22.90 -11.05 -12.95
CA THR A 302 23.90 -11.69 -13.82
C THR A 302 25.06 -10.73 -14.11
N ALA A 303 26.23 -11.27 -14.32
CA ALA A 303 27.45 -10.47 -14.59
C ALA A 303 27.36 -9.66 -15.90
N ASP A 304 26.51 -10.08 -16.83
CA ASP A 304 26.25 -9.38 -18.10
C ASP A 304 25.15 -8.30 -18.00
N ASN A 305 24.52 -8.12 -16.82
CA ASN A 305 23.58 -7.03 -16.58
C ASN A 305 24.32 -5.72 -16.26
N ILE A 306 25.01 -5.19 -17.26
CA ILE A 306 25.86 -4.00 -17.12
C ILE A 306 25.03 -2.76 -16.74
N ALA A 307 23.81 -2.64 -17.28
CA ALA A 307 22.93 -1.50 -16.98
C ALA A 307 22.56 -1.42 -15.49
N MET A 308 22.21 -2.55 -14.88
CA MET A 308 21.91 -2.63 -13.45
C MET A 308 23.16 -2.37 -12.61
N GLN A 309 24.31 -2.96 -12.96
CA GLN A 309 25.57 -2.71 -12.27
C GLN A 309 25.96 -1.22 -12.30
N HIS A 310 25.80 -0.57 -13.47
CA HIS A 310 26.06 0.86 -13.61
C HIS A 310 25.11 1.69 -12.71
N THR A 311 23.85 1.36 -12.67
CA THR A 311 22.87 2.02 -11.81
C THR A 311 23.21 1.87 -10.33
N CYS A 312 23.58 0.66 -9.91
CA CYS A 312 24.04 0.38 -8.55
C CYS A 312 25.29 1.19 -8.18
N LYS A 313 26.33 1.16 -9.03
CA LYS A 313 27.57 1.94 -8.81
C LYS A 313 27.30 3.43 -8.67
N LYS A 314 26.45 3.98 -9.55
CA LYS A 314 26.09 5.41 -9.52
C LYS A 314 25.43 5.84 -8.22
N LEU A 315 24.70 4.93 -7.57
CA LEU A 315 24.01 5.18 -6.29
C LEU A 315 24.85 4.76 -5.06
N GLY A 316 26.10 4.31 -5.26
CA GLY A 316 27.03 4.03 -4.18
C GLY A 316 27.09 2.58 -3.72
N PHE A 317 26.46 1.64 -4.42
CA PHE A 317 26.61 0.22 -4.10
C PHE A 317 28.02 -0.30 -4.38
N LYS A 318 28.52 -1.15 -3.51
CA LYS A 318 29.70 -1.97 -3.74
C LYS A 318 29.30 -3.22 -4.51
N LEU A 319 30.05 -3.55 -5.57
CA LEU A 319 29.79 -4.75 -6.38
C LEU A 319 30.79 -5.85 -6.04
N PHE A 320 30.28 -7.05 -5.84
CA PHE A 320 31.06 -8.27 -5.62
C PHE A 320 30.70 -9.27 -6.72
N HIS A 321 31.71 -9.84 -7.36
CA HIS A 321 31.55 -10.88 -8.37
C HIS A 321 31.76 -12.25 -7.75
N ALA A 322 30.91 -13.23 -8.06
CA ALA A 322 31.08 -14.60 -7.61
C ALA A 322 32.31 -15.22 -8.25
N GLN A 323 32.97 -16.17 -7.56
CA GLN A 323 34.20 -16.84 -8.05
C GLN A 323 34.05 -17.50 -9.43
N GLN A 324 32.83 -17.87 -9.84
CA GLN A 324 32.52 -18.45 -11.17
C GLN A 324 32.16 -17.40 -12.22
N GLY A 325 32.16 -16.10 -11.91
CA GLY A 325 32.00 -14.99 -12.86
C GLY A 325 30.58 -14.80 -13.45
N MET A 326 29.62 -15.67 -13.17
CA MET A 326 28.26 -15.59 -13.76
C MET A 326 27.31 -14.64 -13.03
N MET A 327 27.55 -14.37 -11.77
CA MET A 327 26.69 -13.53 -10.92
C MET A 327 27.46 -12.39 -10.28
N ALA A 328 26.79 -11.27 -10.12
CA ALA A 328 27.26 -10.12 -9.35
C ALA A 328 26.26 -9.81 -8.22
N LYS A 329 26.78 -9.46 -7.05
CA LYS A 329 26.02 -9.00 -5.90
C LYS A 329 26.34 -7.53 -5.65
N ALA A 330 25.30 -6.70 -5.58
CA ALA A 330 25.41 -5.32 -5.15
C ALA A 330 25.03 -5.21 -3.67
N VAL A 331 25.81 -4.45 -2.90
CA VAL A 331 25.60 -4.24 -1.46
C VAL A 331 25.77 -2.77 -1.14
N MET A 332 24.82 -2.21 -0.38
CA MET A 332 24.90 -0.87 0.18
C MET A 332 24.61 -0.92 1.66
N GLU A 333 25.46 -0.32 2.47
CA GLU A 333 25.18 0.03 3.87
C GLU A 333 24.49 1.40 3.89
N LEU A 334 23.40 1.57 4.66
CA LEU A 334 22.52 2.74 4.65
C LEU A 334 22.87 3.79 5.70
#